data_bcced43f13246a332d5ba058bc037e5a
#
_entry.id   bcced43f13246a332d5ba058bc037e5a
#
_cell.length_a   1.000
_cell.length_b   1.000
_cell.length_c   1.000
_cell.angle_alpha   90.00
_cell.angle_beta   90.00
_cell.angle_gamma   90.00
#
_symmetry.space_group_name_H-M   'P 1'
#
loop_
_entity.id
_entity.type
_entity.pdbx_description
1 polymer ?
#
loop_
_entity_poly.entity_id
_entity_poly.type
_entity_poly.pdbx_seq_one_letter_code
_entity_poly.pdbx_strand_id
1 'polypeptide(L)'
;MSEAIRVAIIGLGEAGSLLAGGLRAAGLDIVGFDPALPATSSVPVAASAAEAVAVADLVISINSSTVSVKVAEQVAPLLGPGAIYADLNTGTPALKRRLAAIFPVGAFADVAIMKPVPGLAEKVPMGVAGTGAHRFIELLTPFGMNLEYVSEVAGEAAARKLIRSILAKGMAGVLIDCLWAAESMGLQHWAYQEILSEFDSTSSETAKRYLSGTTQHVKRRQIEMMDVVEMLNDTGYESTMVDSIALNYSRIMHGKKIPFSTLD
;
A
#
# COMPACT_ATOMS: atom_id res chain seq x y z
N MET A 1 2.64 -15.51 32.32
CA MET A 1 2.92 -14.23 31.64
C MET A 1 3.04 -14.58 30.17
N SER A 2 2.17 -14.08 29.28
CA SER A 2 2.34 -14.24 27.83
C SER A 2 3.65 -13.56 27.45
N GLU A 3 4.55 -14.26 26.74
CA GLU A 3 5.75 -13.63 26.19
C GLU A 3 5.31 -12.45 25.29
N ALA A 4 6.05 -11.35 25.38
CA ALA A 4 5.76 -10.17 24.56
C ALA A 4 5.98 -10.52 23.09
N ILE A 5 4.98 -10.26 22.24
CA ILE A 5 5.07 -10.49 20.78
C ILE A 5 6.13 -9.55 20.21
N ARG A 6 7.11 -10.12 19.50
CA ARG A 6 8.19 -9.40 18.82
C ARG A 6 7.90 -9.29 17.34
N VAL A 7 7.93 -8.07 16.82
CA VAL A 7 7.63 -7.77 15.42
C VAL A 7 8.83 -7.12 14.74
N ALA A 8 9.31 -7.75 13.67
CA ALA A 8 10.30 -7.16 12.78
C ALA A 8 9.60 -6.43 11.63
N ILE A 9 9.98 -5.18 11.36
CA ILE A 9 9.46 -4.40 10.22
C ILE A 9 10.59 -4.17 9.22
N ILE A 10 10.46 -4.76 8.03
CA ILE A 10 11.42 -4.64 6.93
C ILE A 10 10.89 -3.59 5.94
N GLY A 11 11.53 -2.42 5.95
CA GLY A 11 11.12 -1.22 5.25
C GLY A 11 10.59 -0.16 6.21
N LEU A 12 11.36 0.92 6.37
CA LEU A 12 11.05 2.05 7.27
C LEU A 12 10.82 3.36 6.49
N GLY A 13 10.33 3.25 5.25
CA GLY A 13 9.85 4.41 4.51
C GLY A 13 8.65 5.07 5.20
N GLU A 14 7.95 5.98 4.52
CA GLU A 14 6.83 6.75 5.08
C GLU A 14 5.80 5.85 5.81
N ALA A 15 5.27 4.85 5.11
CA ALA A 15 4.24 3.97 5.69
C ALA A 15 4.80 3.05 6.77
N GLY A 16 6.00 2.48 6.56
CA GLY A 16 6.62 1.56 7.51
C GLY A 16 7.00 2.22 8.82
N SER A 17 7.53 3.45 8.78
CA SER A 17 7.86 4.21 10.00
C SER A 17 6.63 4.59 10.81
N LEU A 18 5.54 4.99 10.14
CA LEU A 18 4.28 5.32 10.81
C LEU A 18 3.65 4.09 11.46
N LEU A 19 3.63 2.96 10.74
CA LEU A 19 3.11 1.70 11.26
C LEU A 19 3.96 1.21 12.45
N ALA A 20 5.29 1.22 12.32
CA ALA A 20 6.22 0.84 13.37
C ALA A 20 6.03 1.67 14.65
N GLY A 21 5.93 2.99 14.50
CA GLY A 21 5.71 3.91 15.61
C GLY A 21 4.36 3.69 16.30
N GLY A 22 3.28 3.49 15.54
CA GLY A 22 1.95 3.22 16.07
C GLY A 22 1.88 1.90 16.84
N LEU A 23 2.42 0.81 16.28
CA LEU A 23 2.47 -0.51 16.92
C LEU A 23 3.32 -0.49 18.19
N ARG A 24 4.46 0.21 18.18
CA ARG A 24 5.27 0.39 19.39
C ARG A 24 4.52 1.17 20.47
N ALA A 25 3.83 2.24 20.09
CA ALA A 25 3.00 3.02 21.03
C ALA A 25 1.85 2.19 21.60
N ALA A 26 1.33 1.21 20.85
CA ALA A 26 0.33 0.26 21.32
C ALA A 26 0.91 -0.85 22.22
N GLY A 27 2.23 -0.89 22.44
CA GLY A 27 2.89 -1.79 23.42
C GLY A 27 3.57 -3.02 22.81
N LEU A 28 3.72 -3.11 21.49
CA LEU A 28 4.47 -4.18 20.84
C LEU A 28 6.00 -3.96 20.94
N ASP A 29 6.74 -5.04 21.04
CA ASP A 29 8.19 -5.03 20.90
C ASP A 29 8.55 -4.99 19.41
N ILE A 30 8.97 -3.81 18.92
CA ILE A 30 9.22 -3.54 17.50
C ILE A 30 10.70 -3.34 17.26
N VAL A 31 11.24 -4.04 16.24
CA VAL A 31 12.53 -3.77 15.64
C VAL A 31 12.37 -3.53 14.14
N GLY A 32 13.02 -2.51 13.61
CA GLY A 32 12.97 -2.17 12.19
C GLY A 32 14.27 -2.50 11.48
N PHE A 33 14.21 -2.68 10.16
CA PHE A 33 15.38 -2.70 9.27
C PHE A 33 15.04 -2.05 7.93
N ASP A 34 15.88 -1.14 7.48
CA ASP A 34 15.84 -0.56 6.14
C ASP A 34 17.27 -0.20 5.69
N PRO A 35 17.78 -0.77 4.58
CA PRO A 35 19.15 -0.50 4.13
C PRO A 35 19.35 0.93 3.61
N ALA A 36 18.27 1.67 3.33
CA ALA A 36 18.33 3.03 2.77
C ALA A 36 18.20 4.13 3.82
N LEU A 37 17.87 3.80 5.08
CA LEU A 37 17.63 4.80 6.12
C LEU A 37 18.76 4.82 7.15
N PRO A 38 19.20 6.03 7.60
CA PRO A 38 20.10 6.15 8.74
C PRO A 38 19.42 5.70 10.04
N ALA A 39 20.22 5.35 11.05
CA ALA A 39 19.77 4.81 12.35
C ALA A 39 18.87 5.73 13.20
N THR A 40 18.43 6.89 12.70
CA THR A 40 17.52 7.82 13.37
C THR A 40 16.07 7.46 13.06
N SER A 41 15.54 6.45 13.73
CA SER A 41 14.16 6.00 13.60
C SER A 41 13.43 6.12 14.94
N SER A 42 12.10 6.22 14.91
CA SER A 42 11.22 6.18 16.10
C SER A 42 11.20 4.81 16.80
N VAL A 43 11.80 3.79 16.18
CA VAL A 43 11.92 2.43 16.70
C VAL A 43 13.37 1.96 16.66
N PRO A 44 13.78 0.98 17.48
CA PRO A 44 15.09 0.33 17.37
C PRO A 44 15.32 -0.20 15.96
N VAL A 45 16.52 0.01 15.43
CA VAL A 45 16.91 -0.43 14.07
C VAL A 45 18.02 -1.46 14.20
N ALA A 46 17.80 -2.64 13.60
CA ALA A 46 18.78 -3.70 13.52
C ALA A 46 19.86 -3.38 12.46
N ALA A 47 21.06 -3.92 12.63
CA ALA A 47 22.14 -3.76 11.67
C ALA A 47 21.93 -4.56 10.37
N SER A 48 21.04 -5.55 10.39
CA SER A 48 20.71 -6.38 9.22
C SER A 48 19.28 -6.92 9.29
N ALA A 49 18.74 -7.34 8.15
CA ALA A 49 17.45 -8.05 8.11
C ALA A 49 17.51 -9.36 8.93
N ALA A 50 18.65 -10.07 8.91
CA ALA A 50 18.84 -11.29 9.66
C ALA A 50 18.73 -11.04 11.17
N GLU A 51 19.36 -9.98 11.67
CA GLU A 51 19.25 -9.59 13.09
C GLU A 51 17.82 -9.22 13.48
N ALA A 52 17.12 -8.46 12.63
CA ALA A 52 15.73 -8.08 12.89
C ALA A 52 14.81 -9.29 12.99
N VAL A 53 15.01 -10.30 12.14
CA VAL A 53 14.13 -11.46 11.99
C VAL A 53 14.42 -12.58 12.99
N ALA A 54 15.65 -12.69 13.48
CA ALA A 54 16.14 -13.86 14.26
C ALA A 54 15.28 -14.25 15.47
N VAL A 55 14.57 -13.31 16.06
CA VAL A 55 13.74 -13.51 17.26
C VAL A 55 12.30 -13.02 17.09
N ALA A 56 11.89 -12.76 15.85
CA ALA A 56 10.58 -12.21 15.57
C ALA A 56 9.50 -13.30 15.46
N ASP A 57 8.37 -13.09 16.12
CA ASP A 57 7.15 -13.89 15.97
C ASP A 57 6.39 -13.51 14.70
N LEU A 58 6.59 -12.27 14.26
CA LEU A 58 5.97 -11.70 13.06
C LEU A 58 6.98 -10.81 12.32
N VAL A 59 7.11 -11.03 11.02
CA VAL A 59 7.85 -10.15 10.11
C VAL A 59 6.87 -9.42 9.19
N ILE A 60 6.89 -8.10 9.23
CA ILE A 60 6.11 -7.23 8.35
C ILE A 60 7.04 -6.66 7.28
N SER A 61 6.80 -7.01 6.02
CA SER A 61 7.50 -6.45 4.86
C SER A 61 6.67 -5.32 4.26
N ILE A 62 7.21 -4.09 4.28
CA ILE A 62 6.55 -2.88 3.78
C ILE A 62 7.56 -1.98 3.04
N ASN A 63 8.04 -2.47 1.91
CA ASN A 63 9.04 -1.81 1.07
C ASN A 63 8.48 -1.47 -0.32
N SER A 64 8.82 -2.22 -1.36
CA SER A 64 8.23 -2.08 -2.68
C SER A 64 8.03 -3.44 -3.34
N SER A 65 7.07 -3.54 -4.28
CA SER A 65 6.84 -4.76 -5.05
C SER A 65 8.07 -5.23 -5.82
N THR A 66 8.93 -4.30 -6.24
CA THR A 66 10.13 -4.60 -7.04
C THR A 66 11.20 -5.37 -6.27
N VAL A 67 11.25 -5.25 -4.94
CA VAL A 67 12.22 -5.96 -4.08
C VAL A 67 11.58 -7.02 -3.20
N SER A 68 10.24 -7.12 -3.17
CA SER A 68 9.50 -7.98 -2.25
C SER A 68 9.89 -9.45 -2.32
N VAL A 69 10.10 -9.99 -3.54
CA VAL A 69 10.52 -11.40 -3.72
C VAL A 69 11.92 -11.61 -3.15
N LYS A 70 12.86 -10.74 -3.46
CA LYS A 70 14.22 -10.83 -2.92
C LYS A 70 14.25 -10.76 -1.40
N VAL A 71 13.45 -9.87 -0.82
CA VAL A 71 13.31 -9.75 0.64
C VAL A 71 12.71 -11.02 1.24
N ALA A 72 11.64 -11.56 0.64
CA ALA A 72 11.01 -12.79 1.08
C ALA A 72 11.97 -13.99 1.04
N GLU A 73 12.73 -14.16 -0.06
CA GLU A 73 13.74 -15.21 -0.21
C GLU A 73 14.87 -15.09 0.82
N GLN A 74 15.26 -13.88 1.19
CA GLN A 74 16.27 -13.64 2.23
C GLN A 74 15.74 -13.91 3.64
N VAL A 75 14.47 -13.62 3.89
CA VAL A 75 13.85 -13.74 5.22
C VAL A 75 13.36 -15.16 5.50
N ALA A 76 12.82 -15.86 4.51
CA ALA A 76 12.21 -17.17 4.70
C ALA A 76 13.08 -18.20 5.45
N PRO A 77 14.39 -18.35 5.15
CA PRO A 77 15.25 -19.28 5.86
C PRO A 77 15.58 -18.84 7.30
N LEU A 78 15.27 -17.62 7.68
CA LEU A 78 15.58 -17.02 8.99
C LEU A 78 14.37 -17.05 9.94
N LEU A 79 13.18 -17.36 9.42
CA LEU A 79 11.96 -17.39 10.24
C LEU A 79 12.04 -18.53 11.28
N GLY A 80 11.75 -18.16 12.53
CA GLY A 80 11.58 -19.13 13.59
C GLY A 80 10.33 -20.02 13.42
N PRO A 81 10.27 -21.17 14.11
CA PRO A 81 9.08 -22.01 14.09
C PRO A 81 7.82 -21.26 14.54
N GLY A 82 6.77 -21.30 13.73
CA GLY A 82 5.50 -20.61 14.01
C GLY A 82 5.49 -19.09 13.75
N ALA A 83 6.60 -18.52 13.32
CA ALA A 83 6.64 -17.11 12.90
C ALA A 83 5.89 -16.90 11.59
N ILE A 84 5.33 -15.70 11.41
CA ILE A 84 4.56 -15.30 10.22
C ILE A 84 5.33 -14.24 9.44
N TYR A 85 5.30 -14.35 8.11
CA TYR A 85 5.69 -13.30 7.19
C TYR A 85 4.44 -12.64 6.59
N ALA A 86 4.28 -11.34 6.82
CA ALA A 86 3.20 -10.54 6.28
C ALA A 86 3.74 -9.57 5.23
N ASP A 87 3.26 -9.69 3.99
CA ASP A 87 3.63 -8.79 2.91
C ASP A 87 2.59 -7.68 2.71
N LEU A 88 2.96 -6.45 3.11
CA LEU A 88 2.13 -5.24 3.00
C LEU A 88 2.41 -4.43 1.72
N ASN A 89 3.30 -4.92 0.86
CA ASN A 89 3.62 -4.25 -0.39
C ASN A 89 2.41 -4.25 -1.34
N THR A 90 2.24 -3.20 -2.11
CA THR A 90 1.29 -3.23 -3.24
C THR A 90 1.88 -4.12 -4.33
N GLY A 91 1.06 -5.00 -4.90
CA GLY A 91 1.49 -5.90 -5.96
C GLY A 91 0.30 -6.66 -6.55
N THR A 92 0.55 -7.38 -7.65
CA THR A 92 -0.49 -8.17 -8.32
C THR A 92 -0.86 -9.41 -7.49
N PRO A 93 -2.07 -9.97 -7.70
CA PRO A 93 -2.44 -11.26 -7.11
C PRO A 93 -1.44 -12.38 -7.44
N ALA A 94 -0.89 -12.37 -8.66
CA ALA A 94 0.12 -13.33 -9.10
C ALA A 94 1.42 -13.20 -8.28
N LEU A 95 1.89 -11.97 -8.04
CA LEU A 95 3.04 -11.72 -7.18
C LEU A 95 2.81 -12.23 -5.75
N LYS A 96 1.62 -11.99 -5.18
CA LYS A 96 1.30 -12.45 -3.82
C LYS A 96 1.25 -13.98 -3.71
N ARG A 97 0.72 -14.66 -4.74
CA ARG A 97 0.78 -16.15 -4.81
C ARG A 97 2.22 -16.66 -4.91
N ARG A 98 3.05 -16.00 -5.72
CA ARG A 98 4.49 -16.32 -5.82
C ARG A 98 5.19 -16.14 -4.47
N LEU A 99 4.94 -15.06 -3.75
CA LEU A 99 5.48 -14.84 -2.41
C LEU A 99 5.01 -15.92 -1.44
N ALA A 100 3.72 -16.25 -1.42
CA ALA A 100 3.18 -17.30 -0.57
C ALA A 100 3.86 -18.65 -0.74
N ALA A 101 4.27 -18.99 -1.98
CA ALA A 101 4.96 -20.24 -2.29
C ALA A 101 6.39 -20.35 -1.71
N ILE A 102 6.97 -19.25 -1.23
CA ILE A 102 8.29 -19.22 -0.56
C ILE A 102 8.18 -19.72 0.89
N PHE A 103 7.00 -19.61 1.51
CA PHE A 103 6.80 -19.88 2.93
C PHE A 103 6.01 -21.17 3.16
N PRO A 104 6.19 -21.84 4.30
CA PRO A 104 5.33 -22.95 4.70
C PRO A 104 3.86 -22.54 4.81
N VAL A 105 2.96 -23.52 4.67
CA VAL A 105 1.53 -23.31 4.91
C VAL A 105 1.31 -22.78 6.34
N GLY A 106 0.51 -21.74 6.48
CA GLY A 106 0.27 -21.07 7.75
C GLY A 106 1.23 -19.90 8.06
N ALA A 107 2.31 -19.73 7.31
CA ALA A 107 3.34 -18.72 7.60
C ALA A 107 3.29 -17.46 6.71
N PHE A 108 2.34 -17.36 5.77
CA PHE A 108 2.25 -16.19 4.87
C PHE A 108 0.91 -15.48 4.98
N ALA A 109 0.96 -14.15 5.15
CA ALA A 109 -0.18 -13.25 5.07
C ALA A 109 0.02 -12.20 3.96
N ASP A 110 -0.93 -12.15 3.00
CA ASP A 110 -1.10 -11.07 2.02
C ASP A 110 -1.93 -9.97 2.66
N VAL A 111 -1.33 -8.82 2.94
CA VAL A 111 -1.99 -7.72 3.63
C VAL A 111 -2.11 -6.51 2.71
N ALA A 112 -3.33 -6.08 2.45
CA ALA A 112 -3.64 -4.94 1.59
C ALA A 112 -4.04 -3.71 2.42
N ILE A 113 -3.20 -2.69 2.45
CA ILE A 113 -3.51 -1.40 3.08
C ILE A 113 -4.54 -0.67 2.21
N MET A 114 -5.74 -0.40 2.76
CA MET A 114 -6.90 0.08 2.00
C MET A 114 -7.06 1.59 1.98
N LYS A 115 -6.35 2.34 2.83
CA LYS A 115 -6.37 3.82 2.89
C LYS A 115 -4.93 4.36 3.04
N PRO A 116 -4.70 5.67 2.88
CA PRO A 116 -3.41 6.29 3.24
C PRO A 116 -3.07 6.05 4.71
N VAL A 117 -1.81 5.71 4.98
CA VAL A 117 -1.31 5.46 6.35
C VAL A 117 -1.16 6.75 7.18
N PRO A 118 -0.72 7.90 6.60
CA PRO A 118 -0.66 9.16 7.33
C PRO A 118 -1.99 9.52 8.01
N GLY A 119 -1.93 9.86 9.29
CA GLY A 119 -3.09 10.19 10.14
C GLY A 119 -3.82 8.99 10.74
N LEU A 120 -3.56 7.76 10.27
CA LEU A 120 -4.19 6.54 10.78
C LEU A 120 -3.17 5.58 11.41
N ALA A 121 -1.92 5.61 10.97
CA ALA A 121 -0.84 4.72 11.40
C ALA A 121 -1.29 3.25 11.45
N GLU A 122 -1.18 2.58 12.62
CA GLU A 122 -1.60 1.17 12.82
C GLU A 122 -3.12 0.94 12.68
N LYS A 123 -3.93 1.98 12.78
CA LYS A 123 -5.39 1.92 12.66
C LYS A 123 -5.89 1.97 11.21
N VAL A 124 -4.98 2.08 10.24
CA VAL A 124 -5.37 2.09 8.83
C VAL A 124 -6.09 0.78 8.47
N PRO A 125 -7.26 0.84 7.78
CA PRO A 125 -7.98 -0.37 7.39
C PRO A 125 -7.15 -1.24 6.45
N MET A 126 -7.07 -2.54 6.75
CA MET A 126 -6.34 -3.53 5.95
C MET A 126 -7.17 -4.77 5.72
N GLY A 127 -7.17 -5.28 4.46
CA GLY A 127 -7.65 -6.62 4.14
C GLY A 127 -6.51 -7.63 4.26
N VAL A 128 -6.80 -8.82 4.81
CA VAL A 128 -5.81 -9.87 5.07
C VAL A 128 -6.24 -11.18 4.43
N ALA A 129 -5.38 -11.75 3.59
CA ALA A 129 -5.58 -13.05 2.93
C ALA A 129 -4.35 -13.94 3.09
N GLY A 130 -4.48 -15.21 2.68
CA GLY A 130 -3.41 -16.20 2.77
C GLY A 130 -3.54 -17.11 3.99
N THR A 131 -2.79 -18.19 3.99
CA THR A 131 -2.89 -19.25 5.02
C THR A 131 -2.47 -18.78 6.42
N GLY A 132 -1.69 -17.70 6.53
CA GLY A 132 -1.30 -17.05 7.79
C GLY A 132 -2.25 -15.93 8.25
N ALA A 133 -3.33 -15.66 7.49
CA ALA A 133 -4.20 -14.49 7.72
C ALA A 133 -4.85 -14.49 9.11
N HIS A 134 -5.43 -15.62 9.54
CA HIS A 134 -6.06 -15.72 10.86
C HIS A 134 -5.07 -15.42 11.99
N ARG A 135 -3.88 -16.03 11.90
CA ARG A 135 -2.85 -15.83 12.91
C ARG A 135 -2.34 -14.40 12.96
N PHE A 136 -2.17 -13.75 11.79
CA PHE A 136 -1.81 -12.32 11.71
C PHE A 136 -2.87 -11.43 12.40
N ILE A 137 -4.15 -11.70 12.14
CA ILE A 137 -5.28 -10.96 12.71
C ILE A 137 -5.32 -11.17 14.24
N GLU A 138 -5.22 -12.41 14.71
CA GLU A 138 -5.19 -12.73 16.15
C GLU A 138 -4.06 -12.01 16.89
N LEU A 139 -2.86 -11.97 16.30
CA LEU A 139 -1.70 -11.35 16.91
C LEU A 139 -1.85 -9.82 17.03
N LEU A 140 -2.46 -9.15 16.05
CA LEU A 140 -2.39 -7.68 15.95
C LEU A 140 -3.70 -6.95 16.28
N THR A 141 -4.85 -7.62 16.28
CA THR A 141 -6.13 -7.00 16.70
C THR A 141 -6.08 -6.45 18.12
N PRO A 142 -5.46 -7.11 19.11
CA PRO A 142 -5.36 -6.57 20.48
C PRO A 142 -4.60 -5.23 20.56
N PHE A 143 -3.79 -4.91 19.56
CA PHE A 143 -2.99 -3.68 19.48
C PHE A 143 -3.65 -2.59 18.62
N GLY A 144 -4.94 -2.72 18.34
CA GLY A 144 -5.76 -1.68 17.72
C GLY A 144 -5.69 -1.63 16.20
N MET A 145 -5.07 -2.62 15.53
CA MET A 145 -5.11 -2.70 14.07
C MET A 145 -6.52 -2.99 13.56
N ASN A 146 -6.90 -2.31 12.49
CA ASN A 146 -8.18 -2.49 11.82
C ASN A 146 -8.04 -3.50 10.67
N LEU A 147 -8.25 -4.78 10.97
CA LEU A 147 -7.98 -5.91 10.08
C LEU A 147 -9.28 -6.63 9.69
N GLU A 148 -9.47 -6.83 8.38
CA GLU A 148 -10.58 -7.60 7.80
C GLU A 148 -10.03 -8.90 7.21
N TYR A 149 -10.55 -10.05 7.65
CA TYR A 149 -10.26 -11.33 7.00
C TYR A 149 -10.91 -11.39 5.62
N VAL A 150 -10.14 -11.73 4.61
CA VAL A 150 -10.59 -11.85 3.21
C VAL A 150 -10.77 -13.29 2.81
N SER A 151 -9.71 -14.10 2.91
CA SER A 151 -9.71 -15.52 2.57
C SER A 151 -8.38 -16.21 2.91
N GLU A 152 -8.30 -17.53 2.73
CA GLU A 152 -7.04 -18.28 2.82
C GLU A 152 -6.18 -18.19 1.54
N VAL A 153 -6.69 -17.58 0.46
CA VAL A 153 -6.02 -17.53 -0.84
C VAL A 153 -5.19 -16.25 -0.96
N ALA A 154 -3.87 -16.38 -0.96
CA ALA A 154 -2.96 -15.25 -1.19
C ALA A 154 -3.23 -14.61 -2.56
N GLY A 155 -3.25 -13.28 -2.58
CA GLY A 155 -3.59 -12.47 -3.74
C GLY A 155 -5.00 -11.89 -3.72
N GLU A 156 -5.93 -12.41 -2.93
CA GLU A 156 -7.29 -11.87 -2.88
C GLU A 156 -7.38 -10.53 -2.14
N ALA A 157 -6.58 -10.31 -1.11
CA ALA A 157 -6.50 -8.97 -0.48
C ALA A 157 -5.89 -7.95 -1.45
N ALA A 158 -4.82 -8.32 -2.16
CA ALA A 158 -4.23 -7.51 -3.21
C ALA A 158 -5.24 -7.20 -4.34
N ALA A 159 -6.02 -8.20 -4.80
CA ALA A 159 -7.05 -8.01 -5.82
C ALA A 159 -8.09 -6.96 -5.40
N ARG A 160 -8.62 -7.05 -4.17
CA ARG A 160 -9.57 -6.05 -3.64
C ARG A 160 -8.97 -4.64 -3.64
N LYS A 161 -7.71 -4.48 -3.24
CA LYS A 161 -7.00 -3.20 -3.29
C LYS A 161 -6.88 -2.68 -4.72
N LEU A 162 -6.49 -3.51 -5.68
CA LEU A 162 -6.32 -3.10 -7.07
C LEU A 162 -7.66 -2.72 -7.72
N ILE A 163 -8.75 -3.47 -7.47
CA ILE A 163 -10.10 -3.10 -7.91
C ILE A 163 -10.50 -1.73 -7.33
N ARG A 164 -10.27 -1.51 -6.03
CA ARG A 164 -10.50 -0.20 -5.41
C ARG A 164 -9.64 0.91 -6.03
N SER A 165 -8.44 0.58 -6.49
CA SER A 165 -7.54 1.51 -7.17
C SER A 165 -8.11 1.98 -8.51
N ILE A 166 -8.86 1.16 -9.24
CA ILE A 166 -9.57 1.57 -10.47
C ILE A 166 -10.52 2.73 -10.13
N LEU A 167 -11.33 2.60 -9.09
CA LEU A 167 -12.23 3.68 -8.67
C LEU A 167 -11.46 4.95 -8.30
N ALA A 168 -10.50 4.87 -7.37
CA ALA A 168 -9.82 6.04 -6.85
C ALA A 168 -8.96 6.76 -7.89
N LYS A 169 -8.25 6.02 -8.76
CA LYS A 169 -7.43 6.58 -9.83
C LYS A 169 -8.28 6.96 -11.05
N GLY A 170 -9.39 6.25 -11.28
CA GLY A 170 -10.38 6.61 -12.28
C GLY A 170 -11.00 7.97 -12.01
N MET A 171 -11.47 8.20 -10.79
CA MET A 171 -11.98 9.51 -10.37
C MET A 171 -10.92 10.61 -10.55
N ALA A 172 -9.68 10.36 -10.09
CA ALA A 172 -8.60 11.32 -10.32
C ALA A 172 -8.32 11.56 -11.80
N GLY A 173 -8.34 10.51 -12.63
CA GLY A 173 -8.15 10.59 -14.07
C GLY A 173 -9.22 11.44 -14.75
N VAL A 174 -10.48 11.23 -14.41
CA VAL A 174 -11.60 12.02 -14.96
C VAL A 174 -11.48 13.50 -14.58
N LEU A 175 -11.16 13.82 -13.32
CA LEU A 175 -10.99 15.20 -12.88
C LEU A 175 -9.83 15.88 -13.60
N ILE A 176 -8.72 15.19 -13.76
CA ILE A 176 -7.53 15.69 -14.46
C ILE A 176 -7.83 15.95 -15.94
N ASP A 177 -8.50 15.01 -16.60
CA ASP A 177 -8.82 15.13 -18.03
C ASP A 177 -9.82 16.27 -18.30
N CYS A 178 -10.82 16.42 -17.43
CA CYS A 178 -11.76 17.53 -17.45
C CYS A 178 -11.03 18.89 -17.33
N LEU A 179 -10.09 19.02 -16.39
CA LEU A 179 -9.32 20.27 -16.22
C LEU A 179 -8.39 20.55 -17.40
N TRP A 180 -7.76 19.54 -18.00
CA TRP A 180 -6.94 19.73 -19.20
C TRP A 180 -7.77 20.14 -20.42
N ALA A 181 -8.96 19.53 -20.59
CA ALA A 181 -9.88 19.93 -21.64
C ALA A 181 -10.33 21.39 -21.46
N ALA A 182 -10.72 21.77 -20.24
CA ALA A 182 -11.11 23.13 -19.93
C ALA A 182 -9.95 24.15 -20.11
N GLU A 183 -8.72 23.77 -19.75
CA GLU A 183 -7.53 24.59 -19.94
C GLU A 183 -7.30 24.92 -21.42
N SER A 184 -7.52 23.95 -22.32
CA SER A 184 -7.39 24.14 -23.76
C SER A 184 -8.36 25.19 -24.34
N MET A 185 -9.44 25.49 -23.61
CA MET A 185 -10.49 26.47 -23.97
C MET A 185 -10.44 27.75 -23.09
N GLY A 186 -9.48 27.88 -22.17
CA GLY A 186 -9.41 29.00 -21.23
C GLY A 186 -10.47 28.95 -20.13
N LEU A 187 -11.13 27.80 -19.89
CA LEU A 187 -12.24 27.61 -18.95
C LEU A 187 -11.86 26.89 -17.67
N GLN A 188 -10.55 26.72 -17.38
CA GLN A 188 -10.07 25.88 -16.27
C GLN A 188 -10.57 26.34 -14.88
N HIS A 189 -10.70 27.66 -14.65
CA HIS A 189 -11.24 28.18 -13.39
C HIS A 189 -12.74 27.83 -13.21
N TRP A 190 -13.52 27.97 -14.28
CA TRP A 190 -14.93 27.60 -14.26
C TRP A 190 -15.08 26.09 -14.01
N ALA A 191 -14.35 25.26 -14.75
CA ALA A 191 -14.42 23.80 -14.61
C ALA A 191 -14.00 23.33 -13.20
N TYR A 192 -12.98 23.98 -12.59
CA TYR A 192 -12.59 23.66 -11.22
C TYR A 192 -13.69 23.98 -10.22
N GLN A 193 -14.38 25.14 -10.34
CA GLN A 193 -15.52 25.49 -9.49
C GLN A 193 -16.70 24.52 -9.69
N GLU A 194 -16.97 24.12 -10.94
CA GLU A 194 -18.00 23.14 -11.27
C GLU A 194 -17.71 21.80 -10.64
N ILE A 195 -16.47 21.29 -10.75
CA ILE A 195 -16.03 20.06 -10.06
C ILE A 195 -16.28 20.16 -8.55
N LEU A 196 -15.92 21.29 -7.92
CA LEU A 196 -16.13 21.44 -6.48
C LEU A 196 -17.63 21.54 -6.11
N SER A 197 -18.49 22.08 -6.99
CA SER A 197 -19.93 22.19 -6.76
C SER A 197 -20.68 20.86 -6.87
N GLU A 198 -20.20 19.95 -7.73
CA GLU A 198 -20.75 18.60 -7.87
C GLU A 198 -20.43 17.69 -6.66
N PHE A 199 -19.47 18.11 -5.85
CA PHE A 199 -19.14 17.43 -4.61
C PHE A 199 -19.64 18.27 -3.42
N ASP A 200 -20.19 17.63 -2.38
CA ASP A 200 -20.46 18.33 -1.10
C ASP A 200 -19.15 18.74 -0.41
N SER A 201 -19.25 19.50 0.69
CA SER A 201 -18.07 20.02 1.40
C SER A 201 -17.05 18.94 1.79
N THR A 202 -17.49 17.74 2.13
CA THR A 202 -16.64 16.59 2.45
C THR A 202 -16.03 15.98 1.20
N SER A 203 -16.81 15.91 0.13
CA SER A 203 -16.39 15.34 -1.16
C SER A 203 -15.47 16.28 -1.94
N SER A 204 -15.61 17.62 -1.80
CA SER A 204 -14.72 18.58 -2.44
C SER A 204 -13.27 18.44 -1.97
N GLU A 205 -13.03 18.17 -0.67
CA GLU A 205 -11.70 17.83 -0.16
C GLU A 205 -11.16 16.52 -0.76
N THR A 206 -12.05 15.60 -1.09
CA THR A 206 -11.69 14.37 -1.81
C THR A 206 -11.25 14.66 -3.25
N ALA A 207 -11.94 15.56 -3.98
CA ALA A 207 -11.53 15.99 -5.31
C ALA A 207 -10.15 16.68 -5.28
N LYS A 208 -9.95 17.65 -4.37
CA LYS A 208 -8.65 18.31 -4.17
C LYS A 208 -7.53 17.29 -3.90
N ARG A 209 -7.76 16.33 -3.01
CA ARG A 209 -6.81 15.26 -2.69
C ARG A 209 -6.50 14.35 -3.89
N TYR A 210 -7.45 14.11 -4.78
CA TYR A 210 -7.19 13.36 -6.02
C TYR A 210 -6.21 14.10 -6.92
N LEU A 211 -6.37 15.41 -7.10
CA LEU A 211 -5.51 16.24 -7.93
C LEU A 211 -4.11 16.37 -7.31
N SER A 212 -4.00 16.92 -6.09
CA SER A 212 -2.72 17.16 -5.42
C SER A 212 -1.95 15.86 -5.15
N GLY A 213 -2.64 14.81 -4.67
CA GLY A 213 -2.01 13.51 -4.42
C GLY A 213 -1.57 12.81 -5.71
N THR A 214 -2.15 13.11 -6.88
CA THR A 214 -1.64 12.60 -8.15
C THR A 214 -0.33 13.27 -8.51
N THR A 215 -0.21 14.59 -8.35
CA THR A 215 1.05 15.31 -8.57
C THR A 215 2.17 14.80 -7.67
N GLN A 216 1.89 14.60 -6.37
CA GLN A 216 2.89 14.15 -5.40
C GLN A 216 3.36 12.71 -5.58
N HIS A 217 2.46 11.82 -6.03
CA HIS A 217 2.70 10.38 -6.01
C HIS A 217 2.54 9.71 -7.38
N VAL A 218 2.70 10.45 -8.48
CA VAL A 218 2.41 9.97 -9.83
C VAL A 218 3.15 8.68 -10.20
N LYS A 219 4.44 8.58 -9.85
CA LYS A 219 5.26 7.37 -10.13
C LYS A 219 4.69 6.13 -9.44
N ARG A 220 4.34 6.23 -8.16
CA ARG A 220 3.72 5.14 -7.41
C ARG A 220 2.35 4.76 -8.00
N ARG A 221 1.53 5.77 -8.33
CA ARG A 221 0.20 5.55 -8.93
C ARG A 221 0.28 4.93 -10.32
N GLN A 222 1.30 5.28 -11.11
CA GLN A 222 1.57 4.64 -12.40
C GLN A 222 1.85 3.15 -12.23
N ILE A 223 2.76 2.77 -11.32
CA ILE A 223 3.06 1.35 -11.03
C ILE A 223 1.78 0.62 -10.62
N GLU A 224 0.99 1.20 -9.71
CA GLU A 224 -0.27 0.63 -9.23
C GLU A 224 -1.30 0.44 -10.37
N MET A 225 -1.34 1.33 -11.36
CA MET A 225 -2.20 1.15 -12.55
C MET A 225 -1.67 0.08 -13.50
N MET A 226 -0.36 -0.08 -13.63
CA MET A 226 0.23 -1.18 -14.39
C MET A 226 -0.06 -2.55 -13.74
N ASP A 227 -0.03 -2.63 -12.41
CA ASP A 227 -0.47 -3.82 -11.67
C ASP A 227 -1.95 -4.14 -11.94
N VAL A 228 -2.81 -3.10 -12.07
CA VAL A 228 -4.22 -3.28 -12.45
C VAL A 228 -4.36 -3.82 -13.87
N VAL A 229 -3.61 -3.26 -14.83
CA VAL A 229 -3.60 -3.75 -16.23
C VAL A 229 -3.20 -5.23 -16.27
N GLU A 230 -2.12 -5.60 -15.57
CA GLU A 230 -1.67 -7.00 -15.49
C GLU A 230 -2.77 -7.90 -14.90
N MET A 231 -3.36 -7.51 -13.78
CA MET A 231 -4.44 -8.26 -13.13
C MET A 231 -5.65 -8.48 -14.07
N LEU A 232 -6.06 -7.44 -14.80
CA LEU A 232 -7.21 -7.53 -15.69
C LEU A 232 -6.90 -8.40 -16.92
N ASN A 233 -5.69 -8.29 -17.48
CA ASN A 233 -5.25 -9.15 -18.57
C ASN A 233 -5.28 -10.63 -18.19
N ASP A 234 -4.88 -10.97 -16.95
CA ASP A 234 -4.97 -12.34 -16.41
C ASP A 234 -6.41 -12.87 -16.39
N THR A 235 -7.41 -12.00 -16.30
CA THR A 235 -8.84 -12.37 -16.34
C THR A 235 -9.44 -12.35 -17.75
N GLY A 236 -8.68 -11.88 -18.74
CA GLY A 236 -9.16 -11.67 -20.11
C GLY A 236 -10.07 -10.43 -20.26
N TYR A 237 -10.11 -9.53 -19.26
CA TYR A 237 -10.89 -8.30 -19.35
C TYR A 237 -10.03 -7.13 -19.78
N GLU A 238 -10.33 -6.56 -20.94
CA GLU A 238 -9.70 -5.34 -21.46
C GLU A 238 -10.44 -4.11 -20.98
N SER A 239 -9.75 -3.19 -20.28
CA SER A 239 -10.35 -1.97 -19.74
C SER A 239 -9.74 -0.72 -20.39
N THR A 240 -10.48 -0.11 -21.31
CA THR A 240 -10.07 1.16 -21.94
C THR A 240 -9.90 2.30 -20.92
N MET A 241 -10.67 2.31 -19.84
CA MET A 241 -10.55 3.31 -18.78
C MET A 241 -9.22 3.18 -18.02
N VAL A 242 -8.82 1.96 -17.69
CA VAL A 242 -7.55 1.70 -16.99
C VAL A 242 -6.35 2.09 -17.86
N ASP A 243 -6.38 1.75 -19.15
CA ASP A 243 -5.35 2.12 -20.10
C ASP A 243 -5.25 3.65 -20.26
N SER A 244 -6.40 4.34 -20.34
CA SER A 244 -6.45 5.79 -20.42
C SER A 244 -5.89 6.46 -19.16
N ILE A 245 -6.17 5.94 -17.98
CA ILE A 245 -5.62 6.44 -16.71
C ILE A 245 -4.09 6.24 -16.67
N ALA A 246 -3.61 5.05 -17.03
CA ALA A 246 -2.18 4.76 -17.10
C ALA A 246 -1.46 5.71 -18.09
N LEU A 247 -2.08 5.99 -19.26
CA LEU A 247 -1.57 6.96 -20.23
C LEU A 247 -1.52 8.38 -19.65
N ASN A 248 -2.55 8.82 -18.93
CA ASN A 248 -2.57 10.14 -18.29
C ASN A 248 -1.45 10.29 -17.25
N TYR A 249 -1.21 9.26 -16.44
CA TYR A 249 -0.10 9.29 -15.49
C TYR A 249 1.26 9.31 -16.18
N SER A 250 1.41 8.60 -17.28
CA SER A 250 2.61 8.71 -18.13
C SER A 250 2.84 10.15 -18.61
N ARG A 251 1.79 10.85 -19.09
CA ARG A 251 1.87 12.26 -19.50
C ARG A 251 2.35 13.17 -18.37
N ILE A 252 1.83 12.97 -17.14
CA ILE A 252 2.24 13.74 -15.97
C ILE A 252 3.72 13.49 -15.64
N MET A 253 4.17 12.24 -15.69
CA MET A 253 5.59 11.89 -15.49
C MET A 253 6.51 12.53 -16.52
N HIS A 254 6.02 12.80 -17.76
CA HIS A 254 6.73 13.51 -18.81
C HIS A 254 6.52 15.04 -18.76
N GLY A 255 6.06 15.57 -17.64
CA GLY A 255 6.02 17.01 -17.36
C GLY A 255 4.68 17.71 -17.62
N LYS A 256 3.61 17.00 -18.02
CA LYS A 256 2.29 17.63 -18.14
C LYS A 256 1.77 18.00 -16.74
N LYS A 257 1.55 19.29 -16.51
CA LYS A 257 1.05 19.80 -15.22
C LYS A 257 -0.45 19.53 -15.06
N ILE A 258 -0.88 19.29 -13.85
CA ILE A 258 -2.29 19.20 -13.46
C ILE A 258 -2.70 20.59 -12.96
N PRO A 259 -3.72 21.25 -13.56
CA PRO A 259 -4.26 22.50 -13.03
C PRO A 259 -4.77 22.30 -11.59
N PHE A 260 -4.62 23.35 -10.74
CA PHE A 260 -5.10 23.36 -9.36
C PHE A 260 -4.63 22.17 -8.49
N SER A 261 -3.45 21.63 -8.79
CA SER A 261 -2.87 20.51 -8.03
C SER A 261 -2.01 20.93 -6.84
N THR A 262 -1.69 22.23 -6.69
CA THR A 262 -1.09 22.80 -5.50
C THR A 262 -2.20 23.17 -4.51
N LEU A 263 -2.03 22.74 -3.26
CA LEU A 263 -2.88 23.19 -2.15
C LEU A 263 -2.40 24.60 -1.80
N ASP A 264 -3.04 25.64 -2.33
CA ASP A 264 -2.95 27.00 -1.83
C ASP A 264 -4.00 27.22 -0.74
#